data_fa8b37820bf4fdfa2ba0c546af3bb083
#
_entry.id   fa8b37820bf4fdfa2ba0c546af3bb083
#
_cell.length_a   1.000
_cell.length_b   1.000
_cell.length_c   1.000
_cell.angle_alpha   90.00
_cell.angle_beta   90.00
_cell.angle_gamma   90.00
#
_symmetry.space_group_name_H-M   'P 1'
#
loop_
_entity.id
_entity.type
_entity.pdbx_description
1 polymer ?
#
loop_
_entity_poly.entity_id
_entity_poly.type
_entity_poly.pdbx_seq_one_letter_code
_entity_poly.pdbx_strand_id
1 'polypeptide(L)'
;MACKTCCSKIPCFRQKKTVLVTGAAGLTGNMVYKKLKERSDLFVARGLVRSEGSKKKIGGHDDVFIGDVMDPKSLAPAMKGIDALVILTSAVPKIKPGSGPNTGKRAEDVIDSSFQGPMPEFYFEEGQYPEQVDWIGQKNQIDAAKAAGVKHIVLVGSMGGCDPNHFLNSLGNGNILVWKRKSEQYLADSGVPYTIIRAGGLENKAGGRELLVGKNDELLPTEAGYISRADVAEACVQAVQFEEVTKFKAFDLGSKPEGTGTPTKDFKALFSLVTARF
;
A
#
# COMPACT_ATOMS: atom_id res chain seq x y z
N MET A 1 -38.94 45.58 -18.22
CA MET A 1 -38.63 44.29 -18.86
C MET A 1 -37.42 43.71 -18.21
N ALA A 2 -37.55 42.70 -17.35
CA ALA A 2 -36.46 42.09 -16.61
C ALA A 2 -36.06 40.79 -17.33
N CYS A 3 -34.86 40.80 -17.86
CA CYS A 3 -34.28 39.62 -18.51
C CYS A 3 -33.82 38.64 -17.40
N LYS A 4 -34.56 37.55 -17.20
CA LYS A 4 -34.13 36.42 -16.33
C LYS A 4 -33.09 35.60 -17.08
N THR A 5 -31.82 35.84 -16.81
CA THR A 5 -30.71 35.01 -17.31
C THR A 5 -30.80 33.65 -16.66
N CYS A 6 -31.14 32.65 -17.47
CA CYS A 6 -31.20 31.26 -17.11
C CYS A 6 -29.77 30.73 -16.91
N CYS A 7 -29.33 30.65 -15.65
CA CYS A 7 -28.06 30.01 -15.33
C CYS A 7 -28.28 28.48 -15.35
N SER A 8 -28.08 27.87 -16.53
CA SER A 8 -28.07 26.41 -16.68
C SER A 8 -26.94 25.85 -15.84
N LYS A 9 -27.26 25.18 -14.71
CA LYS A 9 -26.33 24.37 -13.94
C LYS A 9 -25.86 23.21 -14.82
N ILE A 10 -24.75 23.41 -15.52
CA ILE A 10 -24.02 22.31 -16.13
C ILE A 10 -23.53 21.44 -14.96
N PRO A 11 -23.90 20.16 -14.88
CA PRO A 11 -23.38 19.29 -13.85
C PRO A 11 -21.85 19.25 -14.03
N CYS A 12 -21.12 19.69 -13.01
CA CYS A 12 -19.68 19.61 -12.99
C CYS A 12 -19.34 18.11 -12.93
N PHE A 13 -19.10 17.49 -14.07
CA PHE A 13 -18.60 16.12 -14.13
C PHE A 13 -17.22 16.11 -13.49
N ARG A 14 -17.15 15.64 -12.25
CA ARG A 14 -15.87 15.44 -11.58
C ARG A 14 -15.08 14.44 -12.41
N GLN A 15 -13.95 14.89 -12.98
CA GLN A 15 -13.08 14.02 -13.76
C GLN A 15 -12.61 12.85 -12.90
N LYS A 16 -12.81 11.62 -13.39
CA LYS A 16 -12.36 10.41 -12.69
C LYS A 16 -10.83 10.41 -12.60
N LYS A 17 -10.29 10.01 -11.44
CA LYS A 17 -8.85 9.83 -11.29
C LYS A 17 -8.42 8.47 -11.83
N THR A 18 -7.42 8.45 -12.70
CA THR A 18 -6.78 7.20 -13.13
C THR A 18 -5.72 6.80 -12.11
N VAL A 19 -5.89 5.62 -11.49
CA VAL A 19 -5.06 5.13 -10.40
C VAL A 19 -4.38 3.83 -10.78
N LEU A 20 -3.05 3.79 -10.74
CA LEU A 20 -2.28 2.58 -10.92
C LEU A 20 -1.98 1.95 -9.56
N VAL A 21 -2.24 0.65 -9.43
CA VAL A 21 -1.88 -0.16 -8.27
C VAL A 21 -0.75 -1.10 -8.68
N THR A 22 0.41 -0.98 -8.06
CA THR A 22 1.50 -1.95 -8.21
C THR A 22 1.41 -3.03 -7.14
N GLY A 23 1.89 -4.24 -7.45
CA GLY A 23 1.60 -5.39 -6.58
C GLY A 23 0.12 -5.82 -6.62
N ALA A 24 -0.60 -5.51 -7.70
CA ALA A 24 -2.04 -5.73 -7.85
C ALA A 24 -2.48 -7.20 -7.73
N ALA A 25 -1.60 -8.18 -7.90
CA ALA A 25 -1.88 -9.59 -7.67
C ALA A 25 -1.58 -10.06 -6.23
N GLY A 26 -1.00 -9.21 -5.39
CA GLY A 26 -0.77 -9.45 -3.97
C GLY A 26 -2.05 -9.39 -3.15
N LEU A 27 -1.98 -9.82 -1.88
CA LEU A 27 -3.17 -9.88 -1.00
C LEU A 27 -3.83 -8.51 -0.84
N THR A 28 -3.07 -7.50 -0.38
CA THR A 28 -3.60 -6.15 -0.17
C THR A 28 -3.81 -5.43 -1.50
N GLY A 29 -2.86 -5.57 -2.46
CA GLY A 29 -2.94 -4.89 -3.77
C GLY A 29 -4.17 -5.28 -4.58
N ASN A 30 -4.58 -6.55 -4.51
CA ASN A 30 -5.80 -7.01 -5.18
C ASN A 30 -7.06 -6.40 -4.56
N MET A 31 -7.07 -6.22 -3.24
CA MET A 31 -8.18 -5.55 -2.56
C MET A 31 -8.28 -4.07 -2.96
N VAL A 32 -7.14 -3.35 -3.03
CA VAL A 32 -7.10 -1.95 -3.50
C VAL A 32 -7.62 -1.86 -4.94
N TYR A 33 -7.09 -2.69 -5.85
CA TYR A 33 -7.50 -2.71 -7.25
C TYR A 33 -9.00 -2.95 -7.41
N LYS A 34 -9.57 -3.94 -6.69
CA LYS A 34 -11.01 -4.23 -6.72
C LYS A 34 -11.84 -3.08 -6.16
N LYS A 35 -11.46 -2.51 -5.02
CA LYS A 35 -12.17 -1.37 -4.40
C LYS A 35 -12.18 -0.13 -5.31
N LEU A 36 -11.12 0.12 -6.07
CA LEU A 36 -11.11 1.17 -7.08
C LEU A 36 -12.06 0.87 -8.24
N LYS A 37 -12.13 -0.38 -8.71
CA LYS A 37 -13.07 -0.81 -9.76
C LYS A 37 -14.53 -0.72 -9.32
N GLU A 38 -14.83 -1.05 -8.07
CA GLU A 38 -16.16 -0.91 -7.48
C GLU A 38 -16.62 0.55 -7.41
N ARG A 39 -15.67 1.51 -7.34
CA ARG A 39 -15.93 2.95 -7.33
C ARG A 39 -15.64 3.58 -8.69
N SER A 40 -16.16 2.95 -9.72
CA SER A 40 -15.93 3.35 -11.12
C SER A 40 -16.51 4.72 -11.49
N ASP A 41 -17.33 5.31 -10.65
CA ASP A 41 -17.79 6.69 -10.73
C ASP A 41 -16.70 7.72 -10.35
N LEU A 42 -15.74 7.33 -9.50
CA LEU A 42 -14.65 8.16 -9.01
C LEU A 42 -13.30 7.83 -9.66
N PHE A 43 -13.08 6.56 -10.00
CA PHE A 43 -11.78 6.07 -10.40
C PHE A 43 -11.78 5.29 -11.71
N VAL A 44 -10.67 5.37 -12.44
CA VAL A 44 -10.27 4.41 -13.47
C VAL A 44 -9.10 3.62 -12.89
N ALA A 45 -9.34 2.36 -12.53
CA ALA A 45 -8.32 1.50 -11.93
C ALA A 45 -7.41 0.90 -13.00
N ARG A 46 -6.10 0.87 -12.73
CA ARG A 46 -5.11 0.08 -13.46
C ARG A 46 -4.33 -0.79 -12.49
N GLY A 47 -3.93 -1.98 -12.93
CA GLY A 47 -3.09 -2.89 -12.16
C GLY A 47 -1.75 -3.13 -12.84
N LEU A 48 -0.65 -3.23 -12.08
CA LEU A 48 0.63 -3.73 -12.55
C LEU A 48 0.96 -5.06 -11.87
N VAL A 49 1.28 -6.06 -12.68
CA VAL A 49 1.65 -7.42 -12.25
C VAL A 49 2.88 -7.90 -13.02
N ARG A 50 3.60 -8.90 -12.46
CA ARG A 50 4.86 -9.37 -13.04
C ARG A 50 4.72 -10.40 -14.16
N SER A 51 3.55 -11.05 -14.31
CA SER A 51 3.40 -12.16 -15.25
C SER A 51 1.97 -12.30 -15.78
N GLU A 52 1.84 -12.96 -16.92
CA GLU A 52 0.54 -13.36 -17.48
C GLU A 52 -0.30 -14.21 -16.51
N GLY A 53 0.34 -15.12 -15.77
CA GLY A 53 -0.34 -15.89 -14.74
C GLY A 53 -0.93 -15.01 -13.65
N SER A 54 -0.19 -14.00 -13.20
CA SER A 54 -0.69 -13.00 -12.23
C SER A 54 -1.79 -12.13 -12.81
N LYS A 55 -1.71 -11.76 -14.10
CA LYS A 55 -2.76 -11.03 -14.81
C LYS A 55 -4.06 -11.83 -14.85
N LYS A 56 -4.00 -13.09 -15.26
CA LYS A 56 -5.16 -13.99 -15.28
C LYS A 56 -5.79 -14.16 -13.89
N LYS A 57 -4.96 -14.27 -12.84
CA LYS A 57 -5.42 -14.42 -11.46
C LYS A 57 -6.30 -13.26 -10.97
N ILE A 58 -6.10 -12.05 -11.48
CA ILE A 58 -6.88 -10.86 -11.09
C ILE A 58 -7.92 -10.43 -12.15
N GLY A 59 -8.25 -11.33 -13.09
CA GLY A 59 -9.33 -11.14 -14.05
C GLY A 59 -8.89 -10.95 -15.50
N GLY A 60 -7.59 -10.83 -15.79
CA GLY A 60 -7.06 -10.79 -17.18
C GLY A 60 -7.42 -9.56 -18.01
N HIS A 61 -7.96 -8.51 -17.41
CA HIS A 61 -8.50 -7.33 -18.12
C HIS A 61 -7.41 -6.48 -18.79
N ASP A 62 -7.80 -5.66 -19.76
CA ASP A 62 -6.90 -4.77 -20.51
C ASP A 62 -6.31 -3.65 -19.63
N ASP A 63 -6.96 -3.32 -18.53
CA ASP A 63 -6.47 -2.37 -17.53
C ASP A 63 -5.36 -2.96 -16.61
N VAL A 64 -4.97 -4.23 -16.81
CA VAL A 64 -3.87 -4.88 -16.12
C VAL A 64 -2.64 -4.98 -17.03
N PHE A 65 -1.60 -4.26 -16.63
CA PHE A 65 -0.31 -4.19 -17.33
C PHE A 65 0.66 -5.23 -16.76
N ILE A 66 1.57 -5.72 -17.60
CA ILE A 66 2.68 -6.58 -17.19
C ILE A 66 3.95 -5.74 -17.16
N GLY A 67 4.67 -5.81 -16.05
CA GLY A 67 5.95 -5.13 -15.87
C GLY A 67 6.61 -5.54 -14.55
N ASP A 68 7.93 -5.43 -14.53
CA ASP A 68 8.74 -5.70 -13.34
C ASP A 68 9.26 -4.38 -12.78
N VAL A 69 9.07 -4.16 -11.48
CA VAL A 69 9.57 -2.96 -10.79
C VAL A 69 11.11 -2.86 -10.82
N MET A 70 11.78 -3.97 -11.10
CA MET A 70 13.23 -4.02 -11.31
C MET A 70 13.65 -3.57 -12.71
N ASP A 71 12.73 -3.53 -13.68
CA ASP A 71 12.95 -3.02 -15.02
C ASP A 71 12.18 -1.70 -15.25
N PRO A 72 12.83 -0.53 -15.10
CA PRO A 72 12.17 0.77 -15.26
C PRO A 72 11.46 0.96 -16.62
N LYS A 73 11.96 0.32 -17.69
CA LYS A 73 11.37 0.46 -19.02
C LYS A 73 10.01 -0.22 -19.11
N SER A 74 9.80 -1.32 -18.38
CA SER A 74 8.54 -2.05 -18.34
C SER A 74 7.42 -1.29 -17.63
N LEU A 75 7.76 -0.28 -16.81
CA LEU A 75 6.80 0.51 -16.05
C LEU A 75 6.10 1.59 -16.89
N ALA A 76 6.77 2.12 -17.90
CA ALA A 76 6.30 3.29 -18.65
C ALA A 76 4.89 3.15 -19.26
N PRO A 77 4.48 2.01 -19.85
CA PRO A 77 3.13 1.85 -20.40
C PRO A 77 2.04 1.99 -19.34
N ALA A 78 2.26 1.42 -18.13
CA ALA A 78 1.30 1.47 -17.03
C ALA A 78 1.20 2.87 -16.40
N MET A 79 2.32 3.62 -16.38
CA MET A 79 2.41 4.96 -15.79
C MET A 79 1.80 6.06 -16.68
N LYS A 80 1.63 5.80 -17.97
CA LYS A 80 1.16 6.82 -18.91
C LYS A 80 -0.24 7.32 -18.57
N GLY A 81 -0.36 8.61 -18.25
CA GLY A 81 -1.63 9.30 -18.03
C GLY A 81 -2.38 8.88 -16.76
N ILE A 82 -1.68 8.37 -15.74
CA ILE A 82 -2.26 8.15 -14.41
C ILE A 82 -2.17 9.44 -13.58
N ASP A 83 -3.16 9.64 -12.72
CA ASP A 83 -3.20 10.75 -11.75
C ASP A 83 -2.53 10.36 -10.44
N ALA A 84 -2.68 9.11 -10.01
CA ALA A 84 -2.12 8.60 -8.77
C ALA A 84 -1.53 7.20 -8.92
N LEU A 85 -0.50 6.92 -8.10
CA LEU A 85 0.14 5.62 -7.96
C LEU A 85 -0.03 5.09 -6.54
N VAL A 86 -0.47 3.83 -6.38
CA VAL A 86 -0.49 3.14 -5.09
C VAL A 86 0.55 2.02 -5.13
N ILE A 87 1.60 2.14 -4.31
CA ILE A 87 2.71 1.18 -4.24
C ILE A 87 2.44 0.19 -3.11
N LEU A 88 2.26 -1.09 -3.50
CA LEU A 88 2.01 -2.22 -2.60
C LEU A 88 2.98 -3.39 -2.88
N THR A 89 4.05 -3.12 -3.62
CA THR A 89 5.11 -4.10 -3.84
C THR A 89 6.00 -4.21 -2.60
N SER A 90 6.33 -5.44 -2.24
CA SER A 90 7.28 -5.74 -1.16
C SER A 90 7.92 -7.09 -1.41
N ALA A 91 9.13 -7.28 -0.92
CA ALA A 91 9.76 -8.59 -0.85
C ALA A 91 8.93 -9.51 0.06
N VAL A 92 8.77 -10.75 -0.34
CA VAL A 92 8.01 -11.75 0.41
C VAL A 92 8.97 -12.83 0.89
N PRO A 93 9.18 -12.95 2.22
CA PRO A 93 10.00 -14.03 2.74
C PRO A 93 9.33 -15.38 2.51
N LYS A 94 10.13 -16.42 2.28
CA LYS A 94 9.70 -17.81 2.16
C LYS A 94 10.24 -18.61 3.34
N ILE A 95 9.47 -19.62 3.76
CA ILE A 95 9.92 -20.56 4.78
C ILE A 95 10.90 -21.54 4.14
N LYS A 96 12.08 -21.70 4.74
CA LYS A 96 13.10 -22.64 4.30
C LYS A 96 12.59 -24.08 4.50
N PRO A 97 12.65 -24.92 3.48
CA PRO A 97 12.23 -26.31 3.60
C PRO A 97 12.93 -27.02 4.76
N GLY A 98 12.18 -27.74 5.59
CA GLY A 98 12.72 -28.50 6.74
C GLY A 98 13.08 -27.67 7.99
N SER A 99 12.88 -26.34 8.00
CA SER A 99 13.25 -25.51 9.15
C SER A 99 12.16 -25.34 10.21
N GLY A 100 11.03 -26.00 10.08
CA GLY A 100 9.92 -25.92 11.03
C GLY A 100 8.81 -26.91 10.72
N PRO A 101 7.68 -26.86 11.44
CA PRO A 101 6.55 -27.69 11.11
C PRO A 101 6.12 -27.38 9.67
N ASN A 102 6.19 -28.40 8.82
CA ASN A 102 5.78 -28.30 7.41
C ASN A 102 4.25 -28.18 7.33
N THR A 103 3.75 -27.00 7.60
CA THR A 103 2.31 -26.75 7.71
C THR A 103 1.69 -26.34 6.38
N GLY A 104 2.46 -26.20 5.30
CA GLY A 104 2.00 -25.60 4.05
C GLY A 104 1.56 -24.13 4.17
N LYS A 105 1.83 -23.51 5.32
CA LYS A 105 1.51 -22.10 5.55
C LYS A 105 2.46 -21.19 4.79
N ARG A 106 1.96 -20.02 4.41
CA ARG A 106 2.79 -18.95 3.85
C ARG A 106 3.56 -18.26 4.96
N ALA A 107 4.66 -17.61 4.62
CA ALA A 107 5.46 -16.88 5.60
C ALA A 107 4.63 -15.83 6.37
N GLU A 108 3.74 -15.12 5.68
CA GLU A 108 2.84 -14.14 6.30
C GLU A 108 1.84 -14.75 7.30
N ASP A 109 1.50 -16.03 7.18
CA ASP A 109 0.61 -16.74 8.11
C ASP A 109 1.37 -17.24 9.36
N VAL A 110 2.70 -17.25 9.30
CA VAL A 110 3.59 -17.66 10.41
C VAL A 110 4.13 -16.42 11.16
N ILE A 111 4.26 -15.30 10.48
CA ILE A 111 4.70 -14.02 11.08
C ILE A 111 3.55 -13.34 11.84
N ASP A 112 2.32 -13.83 11.66
CA ASP A 112 1.13 -13.36 12.38
C ASP A 112 1.24 -13.62 13.90
N SER A 113 0.70 -12.72 14.69
CA SER A 113 0.69 -12.76 16.16
C SER A 113 0.07 -14.02 16.78
N SER A 114 -0.70 -14.78 16.00
CA SER A 114 -1.35 -16.01 16.47
C SER A 114 -0.44 -17.24 16.39
N PHE A 115 0.76 -17.15 15.82
CA PHE A 115 1.66 -18.29 15.68
C PHE A 115 2.30 -18.65 17.00
N GLN A 116 1.98 -19.84 17.50
CA GLN A 116 2.59 -20.43 18.71
C GLN A 116 3.43 -21.64 18.30
N GLY A 117 4.70 -21.41 18.04
CA GLY A 117 5.64 -22.48 17.70
C GLY A 117 7.05 -21.93 17.50
N PRO A 118 8.04 -22.79 17.35
CA PRO A 118 9.39 -22.35 17.02
C PRO A 118 9.35 -21.66 15.64
N MET A 119 9.90 -20.43 15.57
CA MET A 119 9.98 -19.68 14.32
C MET A 119 10.83 -20.45 13.30
N PRO A 120 10.31 -20.72 12.09
CA PRO A 120 11.08 -21.34 11.04
C PRO A 120 12.16 -20.39 10.50
N GLU A 121 13.16 -20.94 9.81
CA GLU A 121 14.11 -20.12 9.07
C GLU A 121 13.44 -19.55 7.81
N PHE A 122 13.71 -18.27 7.54
CA PHE A 122 13.21 -17.58 6.36
C PHE A 122 14.34 -17.31 5.37
N TYR A 123 13.98 -17.21 4.08
CA TYR A 123 14.87 -16.78 3.01
C TYR A 123 14.10 -15.95 1.98
N PHE A 124 14.83 -15.21 1.15
CA PHE A 124 14.30 -14.55 -0.05
C PHE A 124 14.87 -15.25 -1.28
N GLU A 125 14.09 -15.35 -2.34
CA GLU A 125 14.61 -15.85 -3.62
C GLU A 125 15.60 -14.86 -4.20
N GLU A 126 16.54 -15.36 -5.00
CA GLU A 126 17.47 -14.54 -5.75
C GLU A 126 16.71 -13.52 -6.61
N GLY A 127 17.16 -12.26 -6.60
CA GLY A 127 16.47 -11.16 -7.28
C GLY A 127 15.23 -10.63 -6.57
N GLN A 128 14.85 -11.17 -5.39
CA GLN A 128 13.65 -10.80 -4.64
C GLN A 128 13.96 -10.35 -3.20
N TYR A 129 15.20 -10.00 -2.91
CA TYR A 129 15.58 -9.48 -1.60
C TYR A 129 14.96 -8.10 -1.33
N PRO A 130 14.75 -7.74 -0.07
CA PRO A 130 14.21 -6.43 0.30
C PRO A 130 14.99 -5.24 -0.28
N GLU A 131 16.32 -5.30 -0.37
CA GLU A 131 17.10 -4.27 -1.04
C GLU A 131 16.67 -4.08 -2.50
N GLN A 132 16.39 -5.17 -3.21
CA GLN A 132 15.96 -5.14 -4.60
C GLN A 132 14.53 -4.64 -4.73
N VAL A 133 13.59 -5.23 -4.00
CA VAL A 133 12.15 -4.94 -4.17
C VAL A 133 11.72 -3.69 -3.41
N ASP A 134 12.10 -3.58 -2.12
CA ASP A 134 11.62 -2.51 -1.23
C ASP A 134 12.48 -1.24 -1.32
N TRP A 135 13.70 -1.32 -1.91
CA TRP A 135 14.50 -0.14 -2.20
C TRP A 135 14.57 0.15 -3.70
N ILE A 136 15.30 -0.67 -4.48
CA ILE A 136 15.55 -0.38 -5.91
C ILE A 136 14.23 -0.36 -6.69
N GLY A 137 13.38 -1.36 -6.50
CA GLY A 137 12.09 -1.46 -7.17
C GLY A 137 11.13 -0.33 -6.81
N GLN A 138 11.09 0.12 -5.55
CA GLN A 138 10.27 1.27 -5.17
C GLN A 138 10.83 2.57 -5.71
N LYS A 139 12.15 2.76 -5.68
CA LYS A 139 12.83 3.90 -6.32
C LYS A 139 12.48 4.00 -7.80
N ASN A 140 12.57 2.89 -8.55
CA ASN A 140 12.22 2.86 -9.96
C ASN A 140 10.76 3.28 -10.22
N GLN A 141 9.84 2.86 -9.36
CA GLN A 141 8.43 3.25 -9.46
C GLN A 141 8.23 4.75 -9.19
N ILE A 142 8.90 5.29 -8.18
CA ILE A 142 8.85 6.72 -7.84
C ILE A 142 9.41 7.56 -9.00
N ASP A 143 10.56 7.16 -9.56
CA ASP A 143 11.18 7.85 -10.69
C ASP A 143 10.30 7.82 -11.95
N ALA A 144 9.71 6.65 -12.26
CA ALA A 144 8.79 6.50 -13.37
C ALA A 144 7.51 7.34 -13.19
N ALA A 145 6.96 7.39 -11.97
CA ALA A 145 5.81 8.22 -11.64
C ALA A 145 6.13 9.71 -11.77
N LYS A 146 7.29 10.14 -11.27
CA LYS A 146 7.76 11.53 -11.40
C LYS A 146 7.93 11.92 -12.87
N ALA A 147 8.57 11.07 -13.68
CA ALA A 147 8.77 11.30 -15.11
C ALA A 147 7.42 11.35 -15.88
N ALA A 148 6.41 10.59 -15.45
CA ALA A 148 5.07 10.59 -16.04
C ALA A 148 4.17 11.75 -15.55
N GLY A 149 4.65 12.59 -14.62
CA GLY A 149 3.89 13.72 -14.07
C GLY A 149 2.75 13.30 -13.13
N VAL A 150 2.89 12.15 -12.44
CA VAL A 150 1.93 11.66 -11.45
C VAL A 150 1.80 12.66 -10.31
N LYS A 151 0.56 12.93 -9.91
CA LYS A 151 0.23 14.01 -8.96
C LYS A 151 0.18 13.56 -7.50
N HIS A 152 0.12 12.25 -7.25
CA HIS A 152 0.05 11.71 -5.90
C HIS A 152 0.55 10.25 -5.87
N ILE A 153 1.44 9.94 -4.92
CA ILE A 153 1.90 8.57 -4.65
C ILE A 153 1.46 8.16 -3.25
N VAL A 154 0.73 7.07 -3.14
CA VAL A 154 0.42 6.41 -1.87
C VAL A 154 1.36 5.21 -1.73
N LEU A 155 2.25 5.24 -0.75
CA LEU A 155 3.19 4.17 -0.45
C LEU A 155 2.77 3.46 0.83
N VAL A 156 2.58 2.14 0.75
CA VAL A 156 2.35 1.31 1.94
C VAL A 156 3.68 0.82 2.48
N GLY A 157 4.06 1.40 3.60
CA GLY A 157 5.20 1.01 4.41
C GLY A 157 4.81 0.06 5.55
N SER A 158 5.62 0.03 6.59
CA SER A 158 5.41 -0.80 7.78
C SER A 158 5.79 -0.06 9.04
N MET A 159 5.06 -0.24 10.12
CA MET A 159 5.56 0.04 11.46
C MET A 159 6.76 -0.86 11.79
N GLY A 160 7.49 -0.51 12.83
CA GLY A 160 8.71 -1.21 13.29
C GLY A 160 10.01 -0.62 12.75
N GLY A 161 9.95 0.38 11.87
CA GLY A 161 11.14 0.96 11.26
C GLY A 161 11.91 1.94 12.15
N CYS A 162 11.40 2.29 13.33
CA CYS A 162 12.14 3.08 14.32
C CYS A 162 13.12 2.24 15.14
N ASP A 163 12.96 0.92 15.17
CA ASP A 163 13.86 -0.01 15.83
C ASP A 163 14.72 -0.75 14.80
N PRO A 164 16.03 -0.47 14.70
CA PRO A 164 16.92 -1.18 13.77
C PRO A 164 17.05 -2.68 14.08
N ASN A 165 16.78 -3.08 15.34
CA ASN A 165 16.84 -4.47 15.80
C ASN A 165 15.49 -5.18 15.73
N HIS A 166 14.47 -4.56 15.13
CA HIS A 166 13.15 -5.17 14.99
C HIS A 166 13.25 -6.54 14.28
N PHE A 167 12.55 -7.55 14.80
CA PHE A 167 12.68 -8.94 14.33
C PHE A 167 12.45 -9.11 12.82
N LEU A 168 11.61 -8.29 12.19
CA LEU A 168 11.39 -8.33 10.73
C LEU A 168 12.68 -8.07 9.94
N ASN A 169 13.64 -7.34 10.49
CA ASN A 169 14.94 -7.11 9.84
C ASN A 169 15.82 -8.37 9.83
N SER A 170 15.63 -9.28 10.79
CA SER A 170 16.38 -10.54 10.86
C SER A 170 15.85 -11.63 9.91
N LEU A 171 14.61 -11.51 9.42
CA LEU A 171 14.02 -12.50 8.51
C LEU A 171 14.85 -12.63 7.25
N GLY A 172 15.43 -13.82 7.03
CA GLY A 172 16.31 -14.09 5.88
C GLY A 172 17.46 -13.10 5.71
N ASN A 173 17.89 -12.44 6.81
CA ASN A 173 18.89 -11.35 6.82
C ASN A 173 18.56 -10.21 5.84
N GLY A 174 17.27 -9.97 5.59
CA GLY A 174 16.82 -9.06 4.54
C GLY A 174 16.77 -7.58 4.90
N ASN A 175 16.84 -7.23 6.20
CA ASN A 175 16.75 -5.83 6.68
C ASN A 175 15.56 -5.06 6.07
N ILE A 176 14.40 -5.70 5.97
CA ILE A 176 13.26 -5.20 5.18
C ILE A 176 12.78 -3.82 5.63
N LEU A 177 12.75 -3.54 6.93
CA LEU A 177 12.29 -2.25 7.45
C LEU A 177 13.30 -1.14 7.15
N VAL A 178 14.59 -1.45 7.14
CA VAL A 178 15.65 -0.50 6.73
C VAL A 178 15.43 -0.04 5.29
N TRP A 179 15.20 -0.99 4.38
CA TRP A 179 14.97 -0.68 2.97
C TRP A 179 13.66 0.05 2.73
N LYS A 180 12.59 -0.30 3.46
CA LYS A 180 11.33 0.44 3.42
C LYS A 180 11.51 1.89 3.86
N ARG A 181 12.19 2.14 4.99
CA ARG A 181 12.45 3.52 5.44
C ARG A 181 13.29 4.32 4.44
N LYS A 182 14.27 3.67 3.79
CA LYS A 182 15.08 4.30 2.75
C LYS A 182 14.23 4.72 1.55
N SER A 183 13.28 3.91 1.12
CA SER A 183 12.37 4.26 0.02
C SER A 183 11.34 5.31 0.40
N GLU A 184 10.86 5.30 1.65
CA GLU A 184 10.00 6.36 2.19
C GLU A 184 10.71 7.72 2.16
N GLN A 185 11.97 7.77 2.63
CA GLN A 185 12.80 8.99 2.56
C GLN A 185 12.99 9.45 1.13
N TYR A 186 13.32 8.53 0.22
CA TYR A 186 13.48 8.86 -1.19
C TYR A 186 12.20 9.44 -1.80
N LEU A 187 11.03 8.90 -1.46
CA LEU A 187 9.75 9.44 -1.89
C LEU A 187 9.51 10.85 -1.32
N ALA A 188 9.79 11.05 -0.04
CA ALA A 188 9.64 12.35 0.61
C ALA A 188 10.52 13.43 -0.06
N ASP A 189 11.74 13.08 -0.47
CA ASP A 189 12.71 13.96 -1.12
C ASP A 189 12.46 14.14 -2.63
N SER A 190 11.59 13.30 -3.22
CA SER A 190 11.36 13.30 -4.67
C SER A 190 10.68 14.57 -5.21
N GLY A 191 9.98 15.31 -4.34
CA GLY A 191 9.14 16.45 -4.68
C GLY A 191 7.75 16.06 -5.23
N VAL A 192 7.45 14.77 -5.42
CA VAL A 192 6.10 14.31 -5.79
C VAL A 192 5.23 14.32 -4.54
N PRO A 193 4.00 14.85 -4.59
CA PRO A 193 3.07 14.74 -3.47
C PRO A 193 2.85 13.27 -3.07
N TYR A 194 2.92 12.97 -1.78
CA TYR A 194 2.88 11.60 -1.28
C TYR A 194 1.98 11.45 -0.06
N THR A 195 1.55 10.20 0.16
CA THR A 195 1.03 9.70 1.44
C THR A 195 1.76 8.40 1.77
N ILE A 196 2.42 8.34 2.92
CA ILE A 196 3.07 7.13 3.41
C ILE A 196 2.21 6.55 4.54
N ILE A 197 1.72 5.32 4.34
CA ILE A 197 0.89 4.59 5.30
C ILE A 197 1.73 3.43 5.85
N ARG A 198 2.21 3.55 7.08
CA ARG A 198 2.96 2.50 7.76
C ARG A 198 1.97 1.59 8.49
N ALA A 199 1.62 0.49 7.84
CA ALA A 199 0.67 -0.46 8.40
C ALA A 199 1.28 -1.26 9.55
N GLY A 200 0.45 -1.60 10.54
CA GLY A 200 0.76 -2.57 11.57
C GLY A 200 0.83 -4.00 11.05
N GLY A 201 0.91 -4.96 11.95
CA GLY A 201 0.86 -6.39 11.63
C GLY A 201 -0.39 -6.71 10.79
N LEU A 202 -0.19 -7.24 9.59
CA LEU A 202 -1.27 -7.44 8.61
C LEU A 202 -2.03 -8.73 8.87
N GLU A 203 -3.34 -8.64 9.08
CA GLU A 203 -4.23 -9.77 9.29
C GLU A 203 -5.11 -10.08 8.07
N ASN A 204 -5.38 -11.39 7.84
CA ASN A 204 -6.35 -11.85 6.83
C ASN A 204 -7.76 -11.96 7.43
N LYS A 205 -8.22 -10.91 8.09
CA LYS A 205 -9.54 -10.83 8.74
C LYS A 205 -10.42 -9.81 8.04
N ALA A 206 -11.69 -9.76 8.42
CA ALA A 206 -12.64 -8.76 7.97
C ALA A 206 -12.16 -7.35 8.34
N GLY A 207 -12.41 -6.39 7.44
CA GLY A 207 -12.21 -4.97 7.70
C GLY A 207 -13.42 -4.31 8.33
N GLY A 208 -13.40 -2.98 8.33
CA GLY A 208 -14.47 -2.18 8.92
C GLY A 208 -14.29 -1.95 10.41
N ARG A 209 -13.03 -1.91 10.87
CA ARG A 209 -12.68 -1.64 12.26
C ARG A 209 -12.55 -0.14 12.54
N GLU A 210 -12.49 0.21 13.82
CA GLU A 210 -12.02 1.54 14.22
C GLU A 210 -10.52 1.65 13.94
N LEU A 211 -10.17 2.59 13.06
CA LEU A 211 -8.79 2.83 12.66
C LEU A 211 -8.17 3.91 13.53
N LEU A 212 -6.91 3.72 13.83
CA LEU A 212 -6.09 4.65 14.59
C LEU A 212 -4.88 5.08 13.75
N VAL A 213 -4.55 6.35 13.84
CA VAL A 213 -3.35 6.92 13.22
C VAL A 213 -2.36 7.33 14.30
N GLY A 214 -1.09 7.10 14.05
CA GLY A 214 -0.01 7.39 14.98
C GLY A 214 1.28 7.78 14.26
N LYS A 215 2.39 7.84 14.99
CA LYS A 215 3.72 8.16 14.48
C LYS A 215 4.80 7.39 15.25
N ASN A 216 5.95 7.19 14.62
CA ASN A 216 7.14 6.66 15.27
C ASN A 216 6.91 5.33 16.00
N ASP A 217 6.10 4.46 15.39
CA ASP A 217 5.78 3.12 15.88
C ASP A 217 5.02 3.08 17.24
N GLU A 218 4.43 4.23 17.68
CA GLU A 218 3.73 4.32 18.97
C GLU A 218 2.53 3.39 19.12
N LEU A 219 1.92 2.96 18.00
CA LEU A 219 0.82 2.00 18.02
C LEU A 219 1.30 0.54 18.19
N LEU A 220 2.55 0.25 17.87
CA LEU A 220 3.07 -1.12 17.81
C LEU A 220 2.96 -1.89 19.16
N PRO A 221 3.29 -1.29 20.32
CA PRO A 221 3.19 -1.97 21.61
C PRO A 221 1.74 -2.02 22.16
N THR A 222 0.75 -1.52 21.42
CA THR A 222 -0.64 -1.45 21.85
C THR A 222 -1.50 -2.52 21.16
N GLU A 223 -2.74 -2.68 21.59
CA GLU A 223 -3.72 -3.53 20.91
C GLU A 223 -4.01 -3.09 19.46
N ALA A 224 -3.66 -1.85 19.10
CA ALA A 224 -3.79 -1.30 17.76
C ALA A 224 -2.57 -1.60 16.85
N GLY A 225 -1.59 -2.35 17.31
CA GLY A 225 -0.41 -2.74 16.52
C GLY A 225 -0.72 -3.64 15.32
N TYR A 226 -1.96 -4.06 15.13
CA TYR A 226 -2.42 -4.91 14.02
C TYR A 226 -3.52 -4.24 13.23
N ILE A 227 -3.67 -4.67 11.94
CA ILE A 227 -4.70 -4.14 11.05
C ILE A 227 -5.08 -5.18 9.99
N SER A 228 -6.35 -5.23 9.61
CA SER A 228 -6.76 -6.07 8.48
C SER A 228 -6.26 -5.51 7.15
N ARG A 229 -5.88 -6.41 6.22
CA ARG A 229 -5.54 -6.00 4.85
C ARG A 229 -6.67 -5.26 4.14
N ALA A 230 -7.91 -5.58 4.48
CA ALA A 230 -9.09 -4.93 3.94
C ALA A 230 -9.21 -3.47 4.38
N ASP A 231 -8.82 -3.15 5.62
CA ASP A 231 -8.79 -1.79 6.14
C ASP A 231 -7.61 -0.98 5.58
N VAL A 232 -6.43 -1.61 5.42
CA VAL A 232 -5.30 -0.96 4.71
C VAL A 232 -5.68 -0.64 3.27
N ALA A 233 -6.36 -1.56 2.58
CA ALA A 233 -6.83 -1.33 1.22
C ALA A 233 -7.84 -0.18 1.15
N GLU A 234 -8.76 -0.10 2.12
CA GLU A 234 -9.69 1.01 2.22
C GLU A 234 -8.96 2.33 2.46
N ALA A 235 -8.02 2.37 3.41
CA ALA A 235 -7.23 3.55 3.70
C ALA A 235 -6.45 4.06 2.47
N CYS A 236 -5.89 3.16 1.64
CA CYS A 236 -5.22 3.54 0.40
C CYS A 236 -6.17 4.22 -0.59
N VAL A 237 -7.37 3.66 -0.80
CA VAL A 237 -8.37 4.24 -1.71
C VAL A 237 -8.85 5.60 -1.21
N GLN A 238 -9.12 5.71 0.09
CA GLN A 238 -9.53 6.95 0.72
C GLN A 238 -8.41 8.02 0.71
N ALA A 239 -7.14 7.60 0.83
CA ALA A 239 -6.01 8.50 0.71
C ALA A 239 -5.91 9.13 -0.69
N VAL A 240 -6.17 8.35 -1.75
CA VAL A 240 -6.27 8.88 -3.12
C VAL A 240 -7.50 9.78 -3.30
N GLN A 241 -8.61 9.43 -2.67
CA GLN A 241 -9.86 10.21 -2.76
C GLN A 241 -9.72 11.58 -2.10
N PHE A 242 -9.15 11.62 -0.90
CA PHE A 242 -8.98 12.80 -0.07
C PHE A 242 -7.54 13.34 -0.08
N GLU A 243 -6.94 13.38 -1.27
CA GLU A 243 -5.55 13.82 -1.43
C GLU A 243 -5.28 15.21 -0.85
N GLU A 244 -6.29 16.08 -0.78
CA GLU A 244 -6.17 17.41 -0.21
C GLU A 244 -5.82 17.40 1.29
N VAL A 245 -6.16 16.33 2.01
CA VAL A 245 -5.83 16.18 3.44
C VAL A 245 -4.71 15.17 3.70
N THR A 246 -4.29 14.39 2.70
CA THR A 246 -3.30 13.32 2.87
C THR A 246 -1.95 13.60 2.24
N LYS A 247 -1.88 14.54 1.27
CA LYS A 247 -0.61 14.91 0.62
C LYS A 247 0.45 15.39 1.63
N PHE A 248 1.68 14.91 1.42
CA PHE A 248 2.86 15.20 2.25
C PHE A 248 2.72 14.74 3.70
N LYS A 249 2.00 13.63 3.91
CA LYS A 249 1.83 13.03 5.22
C LYS A 249 2.42 11.61 5.26
N ALA A 250 3.02 11.29 6.42
CA ALA A 250 3.50 9.96 6.76
C ALA A 250 2.98 9.60 8.15
N PHE A 251 2.35 8.43 8.30
CA PHE A 251 1.72 8.04 9.54
C PHE A 251 1.67 6.52 9.70
N ASP A 252 1.64 6.10 10.95
CA ASP A 252 1.36 4.73 11.33
C ASP A 252 -0.14 4.50 11.29
N LEU A 253 -0.56 3.33 10.83
CA LEU A 253 -1.97 2.94 10.73
C LEU A 253 -2.18 1.58 11.38
N GLY A 254 -2.99 1.59 12.42
CA GLY A 254 -3.44 0.41 13.14
C GLY A 254 -4.95 0.36 13.28
N SER A 255 -5.46 -0.66 13.92
CA SER A 255 -6.89 -0.79 14.20
C SER A 255 -7.16 -1.31 15.60
N LYS A 256 -8.28 -0.93 16.20
CA LYS A 256 -8.76 -1.63 17.39
C LYS A 256 -9.03 -3.11 17.08
N PRO A 257 -8.99 -3.98 18.10
CA PRO A 257 -9.36 -5.39 17.94
C PRO A 257 -10.76 -5.56 17.34
N GLU A 258 -10.95 -6.67 16.64
CA GLU A 258 -12.25 -7.00 16.04
C GLU A 258 -13.36 -7.05 17.10
N GLY A 259 -14.53 -6.46 16.79
CA GLY A 259 -15.65 -6.38 17.72
C GLY A 259 -15.53 -5.29 18.78
N THR A 260 -14.46 -4.47 18.75
CA THR A 260 -14.27 -3.34 19.67
C THR A 260 -14.30 -2.01 18.94
N GLY A 261 -14.71 -0.95 19.64
CA GLY A 261 -14.74 0.41 19.11
C GLY A 261 -15.85 0.65 18.06
N THR A 262 -15.76 1.79 17.39
CA THR A 262 -16.73 2.20 16.35
C THR A 262 -16.05 2.17 14.98
N PRO A 263 -16.59 1.44 14.00
CA PRO A 263 -16.03 1.40 12.64
C PRO A 263 -15.77 2.79 12.06
N THR A 264 -14.58 3.00 11.54
CA THR A 264 -14.21 4.27 10.90
C THR A 264 -14.98 4.45 9.60
N LYS A 265 -15.80 5.50 9.53
CA LYS A 265 -16.57 5.89 8.34
C LYS A 265 -16.06 7.17 7.72
N ASP A 266 -15.62 8.10 8.54
CA ASP A 266 -15.08 9.40 8.09
C ASP A 266 -13.56 9.37 8.02
N PHE A 267 -13.05 8.91 6.87
CA PHE A 267 -11.61 8.87 6.59
C PHE A 267 -11.00 10.26 6.45
N LYS A 268 -11.78 11.25 6.03
CA LYS A 268 -11.27 12.63 5.93
C LYS A 268 -10.98 13.17 7.33
N ALA A 269 -11.87 12.93 8.29
CA ALA A 269 -11.64 13.27 9.69
C ALA A 269 -10.43 12.50 10.26
N LEU A 270 -10.33 11.18 10.02
CA LEU A 270 -9.20 10.36 10.44
C LEU A 270 -7.86 10.94 9.94
N PHE A 271 -7.75 11.20 8.65
CA PHE A 271 -6.52 11.75 8.06
C PHE A 271 -6.21 13.18 8.51
N SER A 272 -7.21 13.94 8.93
CA SER A 272 -7.01 15.28 9.45
C SER A 272 -6.31 15.27 10.82
N LEU A 273 -6.37 14.17 11.56
CA LEU A 273 -5.62 13.98 12.80
C LEU A 273 -4.09 13.87 12.56
N VAL A 274 -3.69 13.47 11.36
CA VAL A 274 -2.27 13.34 11.01
C VAL A 274 -1.68 14.72 10.77
N THR A 275 -0.75 15.12 11.62
CA THR A 275 0.01 16.39 11.50
C THR A 275 1.44 16.17 11.00
N ALA A 276 1.93 14.93 11.04
CA ALA A 276 3.31 14.60 10.72
C ALA A 276 3.55 14.62 9.20
N ARG A 277 4.60 15.34 8.80
CA ARG A 277 5.33 15.10 7.55
C ARG A 277 6.39 14.01 7.81
N PHE A 278 6.96 13.46 6.73
CA PHE A 278 8.08 12.52 6.86
C PHE A 278 9.27 13.22 7.53
#